data_5fb9b2f2db5ca09938e4aa3296835257
#
_entry.id   5fb9b2f2db5ca09938e4aa3296835257
#
_cell.length_a   1.000
_cell.length_b   1.000
_cell.length_c   1.000
_cell.angle_alpha   90.00
_cell.angle_beta   90.00
_cell.angle_gamma   90.00
#
_symmetry.space_group_name_H-M   'P 1'
#
loop_
_entity.id
_entity.type
_entity.pdbx_description
1 polymer ?
#
loop_
_entity_poly.entity_id
_entity_poly.type
_entity_poly.pdbx_seq_one_letter_code
_entity_poly.pdbx_strand_id
1 'polypeptide(L)'
;KVQELRTYAIEKFYATLAKTPCGQYVHGVKQALTDKQKKRLLSSTSIHEVHTLLKTAFSYAVEWNLIHKIPLPRDAPKVSIEERTIWDEKTMLAALQTIENPALHLAVHMSMILSLREGEILGLQPSDLDFDAADGRGTISVSKTMQRANKDALEKLDPNQVYYTFPNRREGSKSSLILKKPKTKKSNRILYMTKPLKAELLAWLEKLKQDEQNAPEKYNNCGQLFR
;
A
#
# COMPACT_ATOMS: atom_id res chain seq x y z
N LYS A 1 -25.20 18.73 -18.96
CA LYS A 1 -23.87 19.02 -19.55
C LYS A 1 -22.97 19.64 -18.47
N VAL A 2 -21.64 19.61 -18.64
CA VAL A 2 -20.69 20.17 -17.62
C VAL A 2 -20.96 21.67 -17.40
N GLN A 3 -21.34 22.40 -18.42
CA GLN A 3 -21.67 23.82 -18.38
C GLN A 3 -22.91 24.15 -17.52
N GLU A 4 -23.76 23.18 -17.24
CA GLU A 4 -25.01 23.33 -16.46
C GLU A 4 -24.80 23.06 -14.97
N LEU A 5 -23.63 22.55 -14.59
CA LEU A 5 -23.31 22.25 -13.20
C LEU A 5 -23.21 23.55 -12.39
N ARG A 6 -23.95 23.58 -11.28
CA ARG A 6 -23.97 24.68 -10.32
C ARG A 6 -23.31 24.25 -9.01
N THR A 7 -22.74 25.20 -8.30
CA THR A 7 -22.12 24.97 -6.98
C THR A 7 -23.06 24.25 -6.03
N TYR A 8 -24.32 24.66 -5.97
CA TYR A 8 -25.37 24.01 -5.16
C TYR A 8 -25.53 22.50 -5.47
N ALA A 9 -25.45 22.11 -6.73
CA ALA A 9 -25.57 20.69 -7.10
C ALA A 9 -24.41 19.87 -6.54
N ILE A 10 -23.22 20.46 -6.49
CA ILE A 10 -22.02 19.83 -5.93
C ILE A 10 -22.09 19.74 -4.40
N GLU A 11 -22.58 20.78 -3.74
CA GLU A 11 -22.84 20.75 -2.29
C GLU A 11 -23.83 19.66 -1.91
N LYS A 12 -24.95 19.56 -2.66
CA LYS A 12 -25.93 18.49 -2.48
C LYS A 12 -25.31 17.10 -2.72
N PHE A 13 -24.41 16.99 -3.70
CA PHE A 13 -23.67 15.75 -3.95
C PHE A 13 -22.78 15.38 -2.76
N TYR A 14 -22.03 16.32 -2.17
CA TYR A 14 -21.22 16.05 -0.96
C TYR A 14 -22.10 15.63 0.23
N ALA A 15 -23.23 16.29 0.43
CA ALA A 15 -24.21 15.90 1.46
C ALA A 15 -24.76 14.48 1.24
N THR A 16 -24.90 14.06 -0.02
CA THR A 16 -25.28 12.68 -0.38
C THR A 16 -24.13 11.71 -0.08
N LEU A 17 -22.91 12.05 -0.46
CA LEU A 17 -21.73 11.22 -0.18
C LEU A 17 -21.56 10.98 1.33
N ALA A 18 -21.77 12.00 2.16
CA ALA A 18 -21.68 11.89 3.61
C ALA A 18 -22.67 10.88 4.22
N LYS A 19 -23.75 10.58 3.52
CA LYS A 19 -24.77 9.59 3.90
C LYS A 19 -24.61 8.26 3.15
N THR A 20 -23.63 8.15 2.27
CA THR A 20 -23.43 6.96 1.43
C THR A 20 -22.61 5.92 2.20
N PRO A 21 -23.09 4.68 2.31
CA PRO A 21 -22.32 3.58 2.90
C PRO A 21 -21.04 3.29 2.12
N CYS A 22 -19.95 3.01 2.87
CA CYS A 22 -18.69 2.62 2.27
C CYS A 22 -18.84 1.30 1.50
N GLY A 23 -18.38 1.25 0.24
CA GLY A 23 -18.49 0.07 -0.62
C GLY A 23 -19.86 -0.11 -1.28
N GLN A 24 -20.78 0.88 -1.17
CA GLN A 24 -22.08 0.79 -1.84
C GLN A 24 -21.97 0.76 -3.37
N TYR A 25 -20.92 1.34 -3.92
CA TYR A 25 -20.64 1.30 -5.35
C TYR A 25 -19.27 0.71 -5.61
N VAL A 26 -19.21 -0.29 -6.48
CA VAL A 26 -17.95 -0.89 -6.96
C VAL A 26 -17.97 -0.78 -8.48
N HIS A 27 -16.98 -0.09 -9.05
CA HIS A 27 -16.92 0.21 -10.49
C HIS A 27 -18.22 0.82 -11.06
N GLY A 28 -18.87 1.71 -10.29
CA GLY A 28 -20.14 2.36 -10.67
C GLY A 28 -21.38 1.49 -10.49
N VAL A 29 -21.25 0.22 -10.11
CA VAL A 29 -22.37 -0.70 -9.89
C VAL A 29 -22.76 -0.70 -8.42
N LYS A 30 -24.05 -0.49 -8.14
CA LYS A 30 -24.60 -0.53 -6.77
C LYS A 30 -24.55 -1.97 -6.24
N GLN A 31 -23.99 -2.13 -5.05
CA GLN A 31 -23.86 -3.42 -4.37
C GLN A 31 -24.95 -3.61 -3.30
N ALA A 32 -25.36 -4.87 -3.11
CA ALA A 32 -26.13 -5.25 -1.94
C ALA A 32 -25.21 -5.27 -0.72
N LEU A 33 -25.56 -4.50 0.32
CA LEU A 33 -24.79 -4.38 1.55
C LEU A 33 -25.51 -5.06 2.70
N THR A 34 -24.75 -5.73 3.57
CA THR A 34 -25.23 -6.20 4.87
C THR A 34 -25.56 -5.02 5.79
N ASP A 35 -26.37 -5.24 6.83
CA ASP A 35 -26.74 -4.17 7.76
C ASP A 35 -25.53 -3.59 8.52
N LYS A 36 -24.52 -4.39 8.78
CA LYS A 36 -23.23 -3.94 9.35
C LYS A 36 -22.50 -2.99 8.39
N GLN A 37 -22.47 -3.32 7.10
CA GLN A 37 -21.82 -2.49 6.07
C GLN A 37 -22.58 -1.17 5.82
N LYS A 38 -23.91 -1.17 5.88
CA LYS A 38 -24.73 0.04 5.74
C LYS A 38 -24.44 1.09 6.82
N LYS A 39 -24.01 0.68 8.00
CA LYS A 39 -23.65 1.57 9.11
C LYS A 39 -22.31 2.28 8.91
N ARG A 40 -21.43 1.76 8.04
CA ARG A 40 -20.11 2.35 7.77
C ARG A 40 -20.22 3.33 6.60
N LEU A 41 -20.37 4.62 6.90
CA LEU A 41 -20.43 5.68 5.91
C LEU A 41 -19.04 6.03 5.34
N LEU A 42 -19.03 6.74 4.22
CA LEU A 42 -17.80 7.31 3.66
C LEU A 42 -17.14 8.26 4.66
N SER A 43 -15.83 8.19 4.79
CA SER A 43 -15.06 9.07 5.67
C SER A 43 -15.02 10.50 5.10
N SER A 44 -14.83 11.49 5.97
CA SER A 44 -14.61 12.88 5.58
C SER A 44 -13.40 13.03 4.64
N THR A 45 -12.34 12.23 4.87
CA THR A 45 -11.16 12.16 4.00
C THR A 45 -11.53 11.71 2.59
N SER A 46 -12.36 10.65 2.44
CA SER A 46 -12.80 10.18 1.12
C SER A 46 -13.63 11.23 0.38
N ILE A 47 -14.46 11.99 1.08
CA ILE A 47 -15.25 13.09 0.48
C ILE A 47 -14.30 14.24 0.05
N HIS A 48 -13.29 14.54 0.84
CA HIS A 48 -12.27 15.53 0.49
C HIS A 48 -11.44 15.11 -0.74
N GLU A 49 -11.12 13.83 -0.87
CA GLU A 49 -10.45 13.28 -2.07
C GLU A 49 -11.31 13.45 -3.32
N VAL A 50 -12.63 13.21 -3.22
CA VAL A 50 -13.57 13.48 -4.31
C VAL A 50 -13.57 14.96 -4.69
N HIS A 51 -13.55 15.88 -3.70
CA HIS A 51 -13.45 17.33 -3.96
C HIS A 51 -12.13 17.65 -4.72
N THR A 52 -11.02 17.10 -4.29
CA THR A 52 -9.70 17.30 -4.93
C THR A 52 -9.71 16.81 -6.38
N LEU A 53 -10.31 15.65 -6.63
CA LEU A 53 -10.47 15.11 -7.99
C LEU A 53 -11.34 16.04 -8.87
N LEU A 54 -12.49 16.47 -8.35
CA LEU A 54 -13.38 17.40 -9.06
C LEU A 54 -12.69 18.73 -9.33
N LYS A 55 -11.92 19.26 -8.37
CA LYS A 55 -11.15 20.50 -8.54
C LYS A 55 -10.18 20.39 -9.69
N THR A 56 -9.44 19.29 -9.75
CA THR A 56 -8.48 19.03 -10.84
C THR A 56 -9.21 18.91 -12.20
N ALA A 57 -10.31 18.15 -12.26
CA ALA A 57 -11.08 17.96 -13.48
C ALA A 57 -11.70 19.29 -13.98
N PHE A 58 -12.26 20.11 -13.09
CA PHE A 58 -12.82 21.41 -13.47
C PHE A 58 -11.74 22.44 -13.83
N SER A 59 -10.54 22.35 -13.25
CA SER A 59 -9.41 23.19 -13.66
C SER A 59 -9.03 22.93 -15.12
N TYR A 60 -8.93 21.65 -15.52
CA TYR A 60 -8.71 21.30 -16.94
C TYR A 60 -9.90 21.72 -17.83
N ALA A 61 -11.13 21.60 -17.35
CA ALA A 61 -12.28 22.02 -18.13
C ALA A 61 -12.30 23.53 -18.39
N VAL A 62 -11.77 24.35 -17.46
CA VAL A 62 -11.56 25.80 -17.67
C VAL A 62 -10.42 26.03 -18.67
N GLU A 63 -9.29 25.34 -18.50
CA GLU A 63 -8.12 25.44 -19.40
C GLU A 63 -8.49 25.09 -20.85
N TRP A 64 -9.34 24.08 -21.03
CA TRP A 64 -9.85 23.65 -22.36
C TRP A 64 -11.06 24.47 -22.85
N ASN A 65 -11.43 25.56 -22.17
CA ASN A 65 -12.56 26.42 -22.49
C ASN A 65 -13.92 25.68 -22.57
N LEU A 66 -14.07 24.56 -21.86
CA LEU A 66 -15.33 23.83 -21.76
C LEU A 66 -16.31 24.48 -20.78
N ILE A 67 -15.76 25.17 -19.75
CA ILE A 67 -16.52 25.97 -18.77
C ILE A 67 -15.78 27.27 -18.50
N HIS A 68 -16.48 28.34 -18.14
CA HIS A 68 -15.88 29.62 -17.82
C HIS A 68 -15.44 29.76 -16.36
N LYS A 69 -16.01 28.99 -15.46
CA LYS A 69 -15.81 29.08 -14.01
C LYS A 69 -15.92 27.71 -13.36
N ILE A 70 -15.07 27.47 -12.38
CA ILE A 70 -15.11 26.24 -11.56
C ILE A 70 -16.37 26.27 -10.67
N PRO A 71 -17.29 25.30 -10.77
CA PRO A 71 -18.53 25.27 -10.02
C PRO A 71 -18.40 24.60 -8.64
N LEU A 72 -17.25 24.72 -7.99
CA LEU A 72 -17.03 24.16 -6.65
C LEU A 72 -17.38 25.15 -5.55
N PRO A 73 -17.80 24.69 -4.37
CA PRO A 73 -17.87 25.50 -3.18
C PRO A 73 -16.52 26.18 -2.88
N ARG A 74 -16.58 27.37 -2.27
CA ARG A 74 -15.37 28.10 -1.87
C ARG A 74 -14.49 27.27 -0.91
N ASP A 75 -15.16 26.64 0.07
CA ASP A 75 -14.51 25.82 1.08
C ASP A 75 -14.64 24.35 0.72
N ALA A 76 -13.51 23.63 0.80
CA ALA A 76 -13.49 22.18 0.66
C ALA A 76 -14.20 21.51 1.85
N PRO A 77 -14.79 20.31 1.66
CA PRO A 77 -15.33 19.54 2.77
C PRO A 77 -14.30 19.36 3.88
N LYS A 78 -14.69 19.69 5.13
CA LYS A 78 -13.80 19.57 6.28
C LYS A 78 -13.42 18.11 6.51
N VAL A 79 -12.14 17.87 6.77
CA VAL A 79 -11.62 16.55 7.16
C VAL A 79 -11.58 16.50 8.68
N SER A 80 -12.30 15.55 9.28
CA SER A 80 -12.08 15.20 10.68
C SER A 80 -10.91 14.22 10.77
N ILE A 81 -9.85 14.65 11.41
CA ILE A 81 -8.69 13.80 11.67
C ILE A 81 -8.90 13.22 13.07
N GLU A 82 -9.10 11.89 13.13
CA GLU A 82 -9.00 11.19 14.42
C GLU A 82 -7.51 11.08 14.76
N GLU A 83 -7.14 11.55 15.95
CA GLU A 83 -5.79 11.37 16.47
C GLU A 83 -5.53 9.86 16.62
N ARG A 84 -4.52 9.37 15.92
CA ARG A 84 -4.09 7.98 16.05
C ARG A 84 -3.22 7.86 17.31
N THR A 85 -3.56 6.92 18.16
CA THR A 85 -2.69 6.57 19.28
C THR A 85 -1.37 6.01 18.73
N ILE A 86 -0.28 6.66 19.07
CA ILE A 86 1.07 6.16 18.77
C ILE A 86 1.48 5.28 19.95
N TRP A 87 1.91 4.07 19.65
CA TRP A 87 2.40 3.16 20.69
C TRP A 87 3.73 3.66 21.23
N ASP A 88 3.87 3.60 22.54
CA ASP A 88 5.14 3.82 23.20
C ASP A 88 6.08 2.60 23.02
N GLU A 89 7.33 2.76 23.38
CA GLU A 89 8.35 1.71 23.26
C GLU A 89 7.94 0.43 24.00
N LYS A 90 7.39 0.56 25.22
CA LYS A 90 6.96 -0.58 26.02
C LYS A 90 5.85 -1.37 25.33
N THR A 91 4.87 -0.69 24.79
CA THR A 91 3.77 -1.31 24.05
C THR A 91 4.27 -1.98 22.77
N MET A 92 5.19 -1.35 22.02
CA MET A 92 5.80 -1.92 20.83
C MET A 92 6.58 -3.20 21.14
N LEU A 93 7.41 -3.19 22.19
CA LEU A 93 8.16 -4.37 22.61
C LEU A 93 7.24 -5.51 23.06
N ALA A 94 6.22 -5.20 23.86
CA ALA A 94 5.24 -6.19 24.30
C ALA A 94 4.50 -6.80 23.11
N ALA A 95 4.07 -5.99 22.13
CA ALA A 95 3.43 -6.48 20.92
C ALA A 95 4.36 -7.42 20.12
N LEU A 96 5.63 -7.05 19.96
CA LEU A 96 6.61 -7.88 19.27
C LEU A 96 6.79 -9.24 19.94
N GLN A 97 6.86 -9.27 21.27
CA GLN A 97 7.01 -10.50 22.07
C GLN A 97 5.80 -11.45 21.96
N THR A 98 4.62 -10.96 21.59
CA THR A 98 3.42 -11.81 21.43
C THR A 98 3.36 -12.51 20.07
N ILE A 99 4.26 -12.17 19.14
CA ILE A 99 4.24 -12.73 17.78
C ILE A 99 5.02 -14.05 17.75
N GLU A 100 4.31 -15.16 17.66
CA GLU A 100 4.90 -16.50 17.63
C GLU A 100 5.43 -16.88 16.24
N ASN A 101 4.84 -16.37 15.16
CA ASN A 101 5.28 -16.67 13.80
C ASN A 101 6.58 -15.93 13.47
N PRO A 102 7.71 -16.63 13.20
CA PRO A 102 9.01 -15.98 13.00
C PRO A 102 9.06 -15.04 11.80
N ALA A 103 8.35 -15.36 10.71
CA ALA A 103 8.30 -14.50 9.53
C ALA A 103 7.56 -13.19 9.83
N LEU A 104 6.44 -13.28 10.56
CA LEU A 104 5.67 -12.12 10.97
C LEU A 104 6.45 -11.29 11.99
N HIS A 105 7.10 -11.93 12.96
CA HIS A 105 7.97 -11.28 13.95
C HIS A 105 9.04 -10.43 13.26
N LEU A 106 9.82 -11.04 12.37
CA LEU A 106 10.86 -10.35 11.60
C LEU A 106 10.29 -9.20 10.77
N ALA A 107 9.17 -9.41 10.05
CA ALA A 107 8.54 -8.36 9.25
C ALA A 107 8.09 -7.16 10.08
N VAL A 108 7.47 -7.42 11.24
CA VAL A 108 7.04 -6.37 12.19
C VAL A 108 8.25 -5.66 12.79
N HIS A 109 9.29 -6.40 13.21
CA HIS A 109 10.53 -5.83 13.72
C HIS A 109 11.19 -4.88 12.70
N MET A 110 11.30 -5.32 11.44
CA MET A 110 11.80 -4.48 10.34
C MET A 110 10.96 -3.23 10.13
N SER A 111 9.63 -3.36 10.21
CA SER A 111 8.72 -2.22 10.10
C SER A 111 8.93 -1.20 11.23
N MET A 112 9.05 -1.67 12.46
CA MET A 112 9.23 -0.83 13.65
C MET A 112 10.57 -0.09 13.64
N ILE A 113 11.67 -0.79 13.37
CA ILE A 113 13.03 -0.24 13.45
C ILE A 113 13.39 0.60 12.21
N LEU A 114 12.99 0.15 11.04
CA LEU A 114 13.42 0.75 9.76
C LEU A 114 12.33 1.55 9.07
N SER A 115 11.12 1.59 9.63
CA SER A 115 9.94 2.27 9.03
C SER A 115 9.67 1.81 7.59
N LEU A 116 9.90 0.53 7.32
CA LEU A 116 9.62 -0.09 6.02
C LEU A 116 8.12 -0.28 5.83
N ARG A 117 7.66 -0.02 4.60
CA ARG A 117 6.29 -0.33 4.20
C ARG A 117 6.13 -1.83 3.95
N GLU A 118 4.93 -2.36 4.16
CA GLU A 118 4.61 -3.77 3.88
C GLU A 118 5.15 -4.24 2.51
N GLY A 119 4.85 -3.50 1.45
CA GLY A 119 5.29 -3.88 0.10
C GLY A 119 6.82 -3.80 -0.09
N GLU A 120 7.53 -2.96 0.65
CA GLU A 120 9.00 -2.91 0.66
C GLU A 120 9.56 -4.15 1.36
N ILE A 121 9.02 -4.51 2.54
CA ILE A 121 9.42 -5.70 3.30
C ILE A 121 9.22 -6.97 2.46
N LEU A 122 8.01 -7.15 1.90
CA LEU A 122 7.69 -8.30 1.06
C LEU A 122 8.49 -8.34 -0.25
N GLY A 123 8.96 -7.18 -0.72
CA GLY A 123 9.78 -7.05 -1.92
C GLY A 123 11.27 -7.35 -1.71
N LEU A 124 11.74 -7.49 -0.47
CA LEU A 124 13.15 -7.77 -0.18
C LEU A 124 13.58 -9.15 -0.65
N GLN A 125 14.79 -9.21 -1.12
CA GLN A 125 15.49 -10.43 -1.52
C GLN A 125 16.78 -10.55 -0.69
N PRO A 126 17.34 -11.77 -0.50
CA PRO A 126 18.63 -11.94 0.17
C PRO A 126 19.75 -11.08 -0.44
N SER A 127 19.72 -10.86 -1.76
CA SER A 127 20.68 -9.98 -2.46
C SER A 127 20.57 -8.49 -2.11
N ASP A 128 19.50 -8.06 -1.43
CA ASP A 128 19.34 -6.68 -0.96
C ASP A 128 20.00 -6.47 0.43
N LEU A 129 20.52 -7.53 1.03
CA LEU A 129 21.15 -7.53 2.35
C LEU A 129 22.66 -7.63 2.19
N ASP A 130 23.39 -6.71 2.78
CA ASP A 130 24.85 -6.75 2.89
C ASP A 130 25.22 -6.69 4.37
N PHE A 131 25.69 -7.82 4.90
CA PHE A 131 26.00 -7.96 6.32
C PHE A 131 27.39 -7.42 6.71
N ASP A 132 28.28 -7.21 5.74
CA ASP A 132 29.66 -6.76 5.98
C ASP A 132 29.81 -5.24 5.75
N ALA A 133 28.87 -4.64 5.06
CA ALA A 133 28.87 -3.19 4.83
C ALA A 133 28.86 -2.38 6.13
N ALA A 134 29.32 -1.15 6.04
CA ALA A 134 29.31 -0.16 7.11
C ALA A 134 30.00 -0.64 8.40
N ASP A 135 31.24 -1.10 8.26
CA ASP A 135 32.08 -1.60 9.36
C ASP A 135 31.43 -2.77 10.13
N GLY A 136 30.78 -3.66 9.39
CA GLY A 136 30.14 -4.85 9.93
C GLY A 136 28.77 -4.61 10.57
N ARG A 137 28.22 -3.39 10.53
CA ARG A 137 26.84 -3.13 10.97
C ARG A 137 25.83 -3.83 10.08
N GLY A 138 26.09 -3.85 8.79
CA GLY A 138 25.19 -4.36 7.76
C GLY A 138 24.21 -3.31 7.21
N THR A 139 23.82 -3.49 5.96
CA THR A 139 22.88 -2.61 5.26
C THR A 139 21.78 -3.37 4.55
N ILE A 140 20.67 -2.69 4.32
CA ILE A 140 19.51 -3.15 3.54
C ILE A 140 19.28 -2.16 2.42
N SER A 141 19.30 -2.63 1.17
CA SER A 141 18.99 -1.82 -0.01
C SER A 141 17.49 -1.91 -0.33
N VAL A 142 16.77 -0.82 -0.17
CA VAL A 142 15.34 -0.74 -0.48
C VAL A 142 15.19 -0.12 -1.86
N SER A 143 14.94 -0.96 -2.86
CA SER A 143 14.83 -0.55 -4.28
C SER A 143 13.64 -1.17 -5.00
N LYS A 144 12.86 -1.98 -4.30
CA LYS A 144 11.75 -2.76 -4.85
C LYS A 144 10.54 -2.69 -3.93
N THR A 145 9.37 -2.93 -4.49
CA THR A 145 8.14 -3.07 -3.73
C THR A 145 7.26 -4.15 -4.34
N MET A 146 6.67 -4.97 -3.50
CA MET A 146 5.69 -5.95 -3.90
C MET A 146 4.29 -5.35 -3.75
N GLN A 147 3.45 -5.53 -4.75
CA GLN A 147 2.04 -5.13 -4.66
C GLN A 147 1.16 -6.03 -5.50
N ARG A 148 -0.13 -6.08 -5.16
CA ARG A 148 -1.15 -6.71 -5.98
C ARG A 148 -1.70 -5.71 -6.99
N ALA A 149 -1.75 -6.09 -8.26
CA ALA A 149 -2.26 -5.27 -9.34
C ALA A 149 -3.30 -6.03 -10.16
N ASN A 150 -4.33 -5.34 -10.64
CA ASN A 150 -5.31 -5.92 -11.55
C ASN A 150 -4.65 -6.24 -12.91
N LYS A 151 -5.05 -7.31 -13.57
CA LYS A 151 -4.50 -7.72 -14.87
C LYS A 151 -4.66 -6.64 -15.92
N ASP A 152 -5.82 -6.00 -16.02
CA ASP A 152 -6.07 -4.89 -16.95
C ASP A 152 -5.14 -3.68 -16.70
N ALA A 153 -4.74 -3.47 -15.44
CA ALA A 153 -3.78 -2.43 -15.08
C ALA A 153 -2.35 -2.82 -15.43
N LEU A 154 -2.01 -4.12 -15.35
CA LEU A 154 -0.68 -4.63 -15.72
C LEU A 154 -0.40 -4.49 -17.21
N GLU A 155 -1.40 -4.71 -18.07
CA GLU A 155 -1.29 -4.53 -19.51
C GLU A 155 -0.95 -3.07 -19.91
N LYS A 156 -1.33 -2.11 -19.09
CA LYS A 156 -1.08 -0.67 -19.28
C LYS A 156 0.17 -0.17 -18.58
N LEU A 157 0.80 -0.99 -17.75
CA LEU A 157 2.00 -0.61 -17.03
C LEU A 157 3.21 -0.70 -17.98
N ASP A 158 4.15 0.26 -17.86
CA ASP A 158 5.44 0.16 -18.53
C ASP A 158 6.17 -1.14 -18.08
N PRO A 159 6.47 -2.07 -19.00
CA PRO A 159 7.15 -3.33 -18.65
C PRO A 159 8.47 -3.13 -17.90
N ASN A 160 9.17 -2.01 -18.15
CA ASN A 160 10.43 -1.67 -17.47
C ASN A 160 10.26 -1.34 -15.98
N GLN A 161 9.03 -1.17 -15.50
CA GLN A 161 8.74 -0.94 -14.09
C GLN A 161 8.51 -2.23 -13.30
N VAL A 162 8.26 -3.35 -13.98
CA VAL A 162 7.96 -4.64 -13.35
C VAL A 162 9.18 -5.54 -13.47
N TYR A 163 9.70 -5.99 -12.33
CA TYR A 163 10.80 -6.95 -12.30
C TYR A 163 10.33 -8.39 -12.45
N TYR A 164 9.18 -8.70 -11.81
CA TYR A 164 8.65 -10.06 -11.81
C TYR A 164 7.14 -10.06 -11.54
N THR A 165 6.41 -10.94 -12.22
CA THR A 165 4.99 -11.21 -11.96
C THR A 165 4.86 -12.63 -11.41
N PHE A 166 4.37 -12.73 -10.17
CA PHE A 166 4.21 -14.03 -9.51
C PHE A 166 3.03 -14.81 -10.09
N PRO A 167 3.17 -16.12 -10.23
CA PRO A 167 2.08 -16.97 -10.68
C PRO A 167 0.90 -16.90 -9.70
N ASN A 168 -0.30 -16.91 -10.23
CA ASN A 168 -1.51 -16.94 -9.41
C ASN A 168 -1.77 -18.36 -8.90
N ARG A 169 -1.97 -18.52 -7.58
CA ARG A 169 -2.35 -19.79 -6.97
C ARG A 169 -3.77 -20.25 -7.34
N ARG A 170 -4.65 -19.34 -7.77
CA ARG A 170 -6.03 -19.63 -8.16
C ARG A 170 -6.22 -19.25 -9.63
N GLU A 171 -6.76 -20.18 -10.40
CA GLU A 171 -7.23 -19.90 -11.75
C GLU A 171 -8.35 -18.86 -11.74
N GLY A 172 -8.45 -18.05 -12.80
CA GLY A 172 -9.46 -17.00 -12.92
C GLY A 172 -9.21 -15.76 -12.03
N SER A 173 -8.09 -15.69 -11.30
CA SER A 173 -7.75 -14.50 -10.52
C SER A 173 -7.65 -13.27 -11.42
N LYS A 174 -8.40 -12.20 -11.08
CA LYS A 174 -8.38 -10.91 -11.80
C LYS A 174 -7.19 -10.02 -11.46
N SER A 175 -6.35 -10.43 -10.52
CA SER A 175 -5.17 -9.69 -10.08
C SER A 175 -3.97 -10.60 -9.91
N SER A 176 -2.77 -10.08 -10.09
CA SER A 176 -1.51 -10.78 -9.85
C SER A 176 -0.65 -10.01 -8.85
N LEU A 177 0.20 -10.73 -8.14
CA LEU A 177 1.22 -10.15 -7.29
C LEU A 177 2.42 -9.81 -8.17
N ILE A 178 2.96 -8.62 -8.03
CA ILE A 178 4.11 -8.15 -8.83
C ILE A 178 5.19 -7.58 -7.94
N LEU A 179 6.44 -7.79 -8.33
CA LEU A 179 7.61 -7.08 -7.82
C LEU A 179 7.95 -5.97 -8.80
N LYS A 180 8.00 -4.74 -8.33
CA LYS A 180 8.20 -3.58 -9.20
C LYS A 180 9.11 -2.51 -8.59
N LYS A 181 9.54 -1.58 -9.43
CA LYS A 181 10.25 -0.38 -9.01
C LYS A 181 9.36 0.50 -8.11
N PRO A 182 9.90 1.21 -7.13
CA PRO A 182 9.17 2.20 -6.36
C PRO A 182 8.62 3.31 -7.26
N LYS A 183 7.53 3.96 -6.82
CA LYS A 183 6.88 5.05 -7.56
C LYS A 183 7.82 6.25 -7.84
N THR A 184 8.78 6.51 -6.94
CA THR A 184 9.71 7.64 -7.06
C THR A 184 11.16 7.18 -6.85
N LYS A 185 12.11 7.84 -7.52
CA LYS A 185 13.55 7.58 -7.32
C LYS A 185 13.99 7.82 -5.87
N LYS A 186 13.37 8.76 -5.16
CA LYS A 186 13.65 9.05 -3.74
C LYS A 186 13.26 7.91 -2.78
N SER A 187 12.46 6.94 -3.25
CA SER A 187 12.12 5.76 -2.45
C SER A 187 13.27 4.75 -2.39
N ASN A 188 14.24 4.83 -3.31
CA ASN A 188 15.45 4.02 -3.26
C ASN A 188 16.35 4.56 -2.14
N ARG A 189 16.67 3.71 -1.19
CA ARG A 189 17.48 4.09 -0.04
C ARG A 189 18.21 2.89 0.54
N ILE A 190 19.32 3.17 1.22
CA ILE A 190 20.06 2.20 2.01
C ILE A 190 19.79 2.48 3.48
N LEU A 191 19.50 1.44 4.23
CA LEU A 191 19.23 1.50 5.67
C LEU A 191 20.27 0.65 6.40
N TYR A 192 20.66 1.11 7.59
CA TYR A 192 21.61 0.37 8.44
C TYR A 192 20.84 -0.58 9.36
N MET A 193 21.39 -1.79 9.52
CA MET A 193 20.83 -2.76 10.46
C MET A 193 21.21 -2.41 11.90
N THR A 194 20.30 -2.66 12.82
CA THR A 194 20.66 -2.75 14.24
C THR A 194 21.26 -4.12 14.53
N LYS A 195 22.07 -4.24 15.58
CA LYS A 195 22.66 -5.55 15.96
C LYS A 195 21.62 -6.65 16.15
N PRO A 196 20.49 -6.41 16.90
CA PRO A 196 19.44 -7.42 17.05
C PRO A 196 18.82 -7.82 15.72
N LEU A 197 18.49 -6.85 14.86
CA LEU A 197 17.87 -7.13 13.55
C LEU A 197 18.84 -7.92 12.65
N LYS A 198 20.13 -7.59 12.65
CA LYS A 198 21.14 -8.34 11.89
C LYS A 198 21.19 -9.80 12.33
N ALA A 199 21.22 -10.05 13.63
CA ALA A 199 21.23 -11.42 14.16
C ALA A 199 19.96 -12.20 13.77
N GLU A 200 18.79 -11.56 13.85
CA GLU A 200 17.53 -12.18 13.46
C GLU A 200 17.46 -12.48 11.96
N LEU A 201 17.93 -11.56 11.11
CA LEU A 201 18.02 -11.78 9.67
C LEU A 201 18.95 -12.94 9.29
N LEU A 202 20.10 -13.07 9.95
CA LEU A 202 21.01 -14.20 9.73
C LEU A 202 20.35 -15.53 10.12
N ALA A 203 19.71 -15.58 11.28
CA ALA A 203 18.98 -16.77 11.73
C ALA A 203 17.81 -17.12 10.78
N TRP A 204 17.11 -16.11 10.27
CA TRP A 204 16.04 -16.29 9.29
C TRP A 204 16.55 -16.86 7.97
N LEU A 205 17.66 -16.35 7.43
CA LEU A 205 18.27 -16.87 6.20
C LEU A 205 18.71 -18.33 6.36
N GLU A 206 19.28 -18.67 7.50
CA GLU A 206 19.68 -20.07 7.79
C GLU A 206 18.46 -20.98 7.85
N LYS A 207 17.38 -20.54 8.52
CA LYS A 207 16.11 -21.27 8.51
C LYS A 207 15.55 -21.46 7.10
N LEU A 208 15.58 -20.42 6.25
CA LEU A 208 15.12 -20.53 4.87
C LEU A 208 15.90 -21.59 4.08
N LYS A 209 17.21 -21.68 4.27
CA LYS A 209 18.05 -22.72 3.63
C LYS A 209 17.67 -24.12 4.10
N GLN A 210 17.46 -24.29 5.40
CA GLN A 210 17.03 -25.57 5.97
C GLN A 210 15.65 -25.99 5.48
N ASP A 211 14.69 -25.06 5.42
CA ASP A 211 13.33 -25.32 4.93
C ASP A 211 13.35 -25.71 3.43
N GLU A 212 14.21 -25.07 2.63
CA GLU A 212 14.40 -25.40 1.20
C GLU A 212 15.02 -26.79 1.00
N GLN A 213 15.97 -27.17 1.86
CA GLN A 213 16.59 -28.49 1.82
C GLN A 213 15.65 -29.61 2.25
N ASN A 214 14.83 -29.34 3.28
CA ASN A 214 13.94 -30.36 3.88
C ASN A 214 12.67 -30.63 3.06
N ALA A 215 12.19 -29.66 2.29
CA ALA A 215 10.95 -29.78 1.53
C ALA A 215 11.01 -28.99 0.20
N PRO A 216 11.92 -29.33 -0.73
CA PRO A 216 12.13 -28.57 -1.96
C PRO A 216 10.88 -28.50 -2.83
N GLU A 217 10.06 -29.54 -2.83
CA GLU A 217 8.82 -29.60 -3.62
C GLU A 217 7.69 -28.69 -3.08
N LYS A 218 7.74 -28.31 -1.80
CA LYS A 218 6.79 -27.38 -1.17
C LYS A 218 7.30 -25.95 -1.19
N TYR A 219 8.57 -25.79 -1.48
CA TYR A 219 9.27 -24.52 -1.39
C TYR A 219 9.18 -23.76 -2.70
N ASN A 220 8.27 -22.80 -2.76
CA ASN A 220 8.18 -21.95 -3.92
C ASN A 220 9.29 -20.88 -3.85
N ASN A 221 10.47 -21.20 -4.37
CA ASN A 221 11.60 -20.28 -4.39
C ASN A 221 11.36 -19.18 -5.42
N CYS A 222 10.69 -18.12 -5.01
CA CYS A 222 10.50 -16.91 -5.80
C CYS A 222 11.58 -15.85 -5.54
N GLY A 223 12.67 -16.22 -4.86
CA GLY A 223 13.79 -15.33 -4.55
C GLY A 223 13.50 -14.28 -3.48
N GLN A 224 12.35 -14.30 -2.85
CA GLN A 224 11.97 -13.32 -1.81
C GLN A 224 12.47 -13.75 -0.43
N LEU A 225 12.68 -12.76 0.45
CA LEU A 225 13.04 -13.00 1.86
C LEU A 225 11.88 -13.63 2.64
N PHE A 226 10.64 -13.23 2.32
CA PHE A 226 9.41 -13.77 2.87
C PHE A 226 8.69 -14.59 1.80
N ARG A 227 8.55 -15.91 2.00
CA ARG A 227 8.10 -16.89 1.00
C ARG A 227 6.85 -17.64 1.46
#